data_67300c15f0496c8a5aef1fc892cfc840
#
_entry.id   67300c15f0496c8a5aef1fc892cfc840
#
_cell.length_a   1.000
_cell.length_b   1.000
_cell.length_c   1.000
_cell.angle_alpha   90.00
_cell.angle_beta   90.00
_cell.angle_gamma   90.00
#
_symmetry.space_group_name_H-M   'P 1'
#
loop_
_entity.id
_entity.type
_entity.pdbx_description
1 polymer ?
#
loop_
_entity_poly.entity_id
_entity_poly.type
_entity_poly.pdbx_seq_one_letter_code
_entity_poly.pdbx_strand_id
1 'polypeptide(L)' 'MKNELATKISDSELEVMRVLWRAGDALPVTEIRETLQKSRGWEATTVKTLVSRLVSKGVLRQEKRGVFYYTPLMI' A
#
# COMPACT_ATOMS: atom_id res chain seq x y z
N MET A 1 -5.80 23.04 5.18
CA MET A 1 -5.74 22.54 5.07
C MET A 1 -5.99 21.65 4.80
N LYS A 2 -5.84 21.44 4.75
CA LYS A 2 -5.88 20.69 4.43
C LYS A 2 -6.21 19.68 4.56
N ASN A 3 -6.56 19.11 4.45
CA ASN A 3 -6.66 18.16 4.62
C ASN A 3 -5.77 17.39 4.88
N GLU A 4 -5.52 17.43 5.27
CA GLU A 4 -4.45 17.04 5.54
C GLU A 4 -4.27 15.88 6.23
N LEU A 5 -5.02 15.47 6.73
CA LEU A 5 -4.98 14.38 7.44
C LEU A 5 -4.67 13.26 6.61
N ALA A 6 -5.58 12.72 6.02
CA ALA A 6 -5.38 11.56 5.21
C ALA A 6 -4.38 11.80 4.16
N THR A 7 -4.21 13.02 3.83
CA THR A 7 -3.29 13.32 2.78
C THR A 7 -1.85 13.29 3.23
N LYS A 8 -1.62 13.03 4.48
CA LYS A 8 -0.25 12.92 4.92
C LYS A 8 0.29 11.56 4.61
N ILE A 9 0.53 11.35 3.34
CA ILE A 9 1.13 10.12 2.86
C ILE A 9 2.58 10.42 2.55
N SER A 10 3.48 9.69 3.19
CA SER A 10 4.90 9.88 2.97
C SER A 10 5.30 9.39 1.60
N ASP A 11 6.50 9.76 1.15
CA ASP A 11 6.97 9.31 -0.13
C ASP A 11 7.03 7.79 -0.21
N SER A 12 7.43 7.15 0.87
CA SER A 12 7.49 5.69 0.91
C SER A 12 6.11 5.09 0.80
N GLU A 13 5.15 5.66 1.51
CA GLU A 13 3.77 5.17 1.43
C GLU A 13 3.20 5.37 0.04
N LEU A 14 3.58 6.47 -0.60
CA LEU A 14 3.11 6.74 -1.95
C LEU A 14 3.60 5.68 -2.93
N GLU A 15 4.80 5.16 -2.72
CA GLU A 15 5.31 4.10 -3.59
C GLU A 15 4.43 2.86 -3.52
N VAL A 16 3.93 2.53 -2.33
CA VAL A 16 3.00 1.42 -2.19
C VAL A 16 1.72 1.71 -2.97
N MET A 17 1.20 2.93 -2.83
CA MET A 17 -0.03 3.29 -3.54
C MET A 17 0.17 3.22 -5.05
N ARG A 18 1.33 3.62 -5.54
CA ARG A 18 1.60 3.57 -6.97
C ARG A 18 1.57 2.16 -7.52
N VAL A 19 2.08 1.21 -6.74
CA VAL A 19 2.03 -0.19 -7.15
C VAL A 19 0.57 -0.62 -7.35
N LEU A 20 -0.28 -0.25 -6.41
CA LEU A 20 -1.68 -0.63 -6.49
C LEU A 20 -2.42 0.12 -7.60
N TRP A 21 -2.15 1.40 -7.76
CA TRP A 21 -2.80 2.17 -8.82
C TRP A 21 -2.41 1.64 -10.19
N ARG A 22 -1.15 1.25 -10.34
CA ARG A 22 -0.68 0.74 -11.62
C ARG A 22 -1.32 -0.60 -11.95
N ALA A 23 -1.56 -1.43 -10.93
CA ALA A 23 -2.21 -2.71 -11.13
C ALA A 23 -3.68 -2.55 -11.49
N GLY A 24 -4.32 -1.51 -10.96
CA GLY A 24 -5.72 -1.24 -11.26
C GLY A 24 -6.69 -2.16 -10.57
N ASP A 25 -6.23 -2.95 -9.60
CA ASP A 25 -7.09 -3.89 -8.92
C ASP A 25 -6.44 -4.25 -7.58
N ALA A 26 -7.15 -5.04 -6.78
CA ALA A 26 -6.62 -5.53 -5.53
C ALA A 26 -5.42 -6.41 -5.78
N LEU A 27 -4.43 -6.29 -4.90
CA LEU A 27 -3.23 -7.11 -4.97
C LEU A 27 -3.01 -7.81 -3.64
N PRO A 28 -2.54 -9.07 -3.68
CA PRO A 28 -2.13 -9.73 -2.47
C PRO A 28 -0.84 -9.10 -1.95
N VAL A 29 -0.64 -9.18 -0.64
CA VAL A 29 0.53 -8.56 -0.02
C VAL A 29 1.82 -9.11 -0.59
N THR A 30 1.82 -10.39 -0.99
CA THR A 30 3.03 -10.99 -1.55
C THR A 30 3.46 -10.29 -2.83
N GLU A 31 2.50 -9.92 -3.66
CA GLU A 31 2.82 -9.24 -4.91
C GLU A 31 3.32 -7.83 -4.67
N ILE A 32 2.73 -7.15 -3.70
CA ILE A 32 3.21 -5.82 -3.33
C ILE A 32 4.65 -5.90 -2.85
N ARG A 33 4.94 -6.88 -1.99
CA ARG A 33 6.29 -7.06 -1.47
C ARG A 33 7.30 -7.35 -2.56
N GLU A 34 6.94 -8.25 -3.47
CA GLU A 34 7.85 -8.61 -4.55
C GLU A 34 8.14 -7.43 -5.46
N THR A 35 7.12 -6.68 -5.79
CA THR A 35 7.29 -5.54 -6.66
C THR A 35 8.22 -4.51 -6.04
N LEU A 36 8.02 -4.21 -4.77
CA LEU A 36 8.82 -3.18 -4.12
C LEU A 36 10.22 -3.68 -3.78
N GLN A 37 10.38 -4.99 -3.59
CA GLN A 37 11.71 -5.53 -3.40
C GLN A 37 12.53 -5.38 -4.67
N LYS A 38 11.93 -5.65 -5.81
CA LYS A 38 12.64 -5.54 -7.08
C LYS A 38 12.92 -4.10 -7.45
N SER A 39 11.96 -3.21 -7.22
CA SER A 39 12.11 -1.83 -7.66
C SER A 39 12.84 -0.97 -6.64
N ARG A 40 12.77 -1.29 -5.36
CA ARG A 40 13.34 -0.44 -4.31
C ARG A 40 14.27 -1.19 -3.37
N GLY A 41 14.32 -2.50 -3.44
CA GLY A 41 15.13 -3.28 -2.52
C GLY A 41 14.59 -3.28 -1.10
N TRP A 42 13.30 -2.99 -0.92
CA TRP A 42 12.73 -2.93 0.42
C TRP A 42 12.48 -4.32 0.96
N GLU A 43 12.69 -4.48 2.26
CA GLU A 43 12.41 -5.73 2.92
C GLU A 43 10.92 -5.89 3.17
N ALA A 44 10.51 -7.14 3.39
CA ALA A 44 9.10 -7.43 3.61
C ALA A 44 8.53 -6.68 4.81
N THR A 45 9.32 -6.54 5.88
CA THR A 45 8.84 -5.83 7.06
C THR A 45 8.58 -4.37 6.77
N THR A 46 9.40 -3.74 5.95
CA THR A 46 9.21 -2.36 5.56
C THR A 46 7.90 -2.20 4.81
N VAL A 47 7.67 -3.07 3.84
CA VAL A 47 6.45 -3.00 3.04
C VAL A 47 5.23 -3.24 3.92
N LYS A 48 5.31 -4.23 4.79
CA LYS A 48 4.18 -4.54 5.66
C LYS A 48 3.84 -3.37 6.58
N THR A 49 4.85 -2.71 7.10
CA THR A 49 4.62 -1.54 7.96
C THR A 49 3.92 -0.44 7.20
N LEU A 50 4.38 -0.17 5.98
CA LEU A 50 3.78 0.90 5.17
C LEU A 50 2.34 0.57 4.80
N VAL A 51 2.09 -0.68 4.44
CA VAL A 51 0.73 -1.11 4.11
C VAL A 51 -0.18 -0.97 5.32
N SER A 52 0.28 -1.37 6.49
CA SER A 52 -0.51 -1.23 7.71
C SER A 52 -0.86 0.22 8.00
N ARG A 53 0.10 1.11 7.79
CA ARG A 53 -0.15 2.53 8.01
C ARG A 53 -1.21 3.05 7.05
N LEU A 54 -1.14 2.62 5.80
CA LEU A 54 -2.10 3.08 4.81
C LEU A 54 -3.50 2.56 5.12
N VAL A 55 -3.60 1.34 5.62
CA VAL A 55 -4.89 0.81 6.06
C VAL A 55 -5.42 1.65 7.22
N SER A 56 -4.55 1.98 8.19
CA SER A 56 -4.96 2.80 9.32
C SER A 56 -5.41 4.18 8.89
N LYS A 57 -4.80 4.72 7.85
CA LYS A 57 -5.17 6.05 7.36
C LYS A 57 -6.44 6.03 6.52
N GLY A 58 -6.96 4.86 6.23
CA GLY A 58 -8.19 4.74 5.47
C GLY A 58 -8.02 4.89 3.98
N VAL A 59 -6.79 4.78 3.47
CA VAL A 59 -6.55 4.90 2.03
C VAL A 59 -6.36 3.55 1.36
N LEU A 60 -6.26 2.49 2.15
CA LEU A 60 -6.24 1.13 1.63
C LEU A 60 -7.29 0.31 2.34
N ARG A 61 -7.94 -0.54 1.58
CA ARG A 61 -8.88 -1.50 2.14
C ARG A 61 -8.21 -2.85 2.21
N GLN A 62 -8.30 -3.51 3.36
CA GLN A 62 -7.71 -4.81 3.59
C GLN A 62 -8.80 -5.85 3.58
N GLU A 63 -8.58 -6.92 2.84
CA GLU A 63 -9.56 -7.99 2.74
C GLU A 63 -8.83 -9.31 2.81
N LYS A 64 -9.31 -10.21 3.65
CA LYS A 64 -8.66 -11.51 3.80
C LYS A 64 -9.30 -12.53 2.86
N ARG A 65 -8.49 -13.12 2.01
CA ARG A 65 -8.92 -14.17 1.09
C ARG A 65 -7.84 -15.25 1.11
N GLY A 66 -7.68 -15.89 2.24
CA GLY A 66 -6.53 -16.78 2.40
C GLY A 66 -5.33 -15.95 2.81
N VAL A 67 -4.82 -15.14 1.91
CA VAL A 67 -3.85 -14.12 2.26
C VAL A 67 -4.57 -12.78 2.18
N PHE A 68 -3.93 -11.74 2.72
CA PHE A 68 -4.52 -10.41 2.70
C PHE A 68 -4.37 -9.78 1.33
N TYR A 69 -5.45 -9.23 0.82
CA TYR A 69 -5.48 -8.43 -0.40
C TYR A 69 -5.73 -6.98 -0.03
N TYR A 70 -5.16 -6.08 -0.80
CA TYR A 70 -5.27 -4.65 -0.54
C TYR A 70 -5.78 -3.94 -1.78
N THR A 71 -6.75 -3.05 -1.57
CA THR A 71 -7.37 -2.28 -2.65
C THR A 71 -7.22 -0.82 -2.33
N PRO A 72 -6.77 0.01 -3.28
CA PRO A 72 -6.69 1.44 -3.02
C PRO A 72 -8.09 2.04 -2.98
N LEU A 73 -8.33 2.88 -1.97
CA LEU A 73 -9.62 3.55 -1.81
C LEU A 73 -9.59 4.97 -2.37
N MET A 74 -8.40 5.48 -2.66
CA MET A 74 -8.23 6.78 -3.29
C MET A 74 -7.57 6.61 -4.61
N ILE A 75 -7.86 7.52 -5.48
CA ILE A 75 -7.24 7.51 -6.80
C ILE A 75 -6.33 8.68 -6.98
#